data_0d9eb2f5489f70d4a1bf3e258c328d71
#
_entry.id   0d9eb2f5489f70d4a1bf3e258c328d71
#
_cell.length_a   1.000
_cell.length_b   1.000
_cell.length_c   1.000
_cell.angle_alpha   90.00
_cell.angle_beta   90.00
_cell.angle_gamma   90.00
#
_symmetry.space_group_name_H-M   'P 1'
#
loop_
_entity.id
_entity.type
_entity.pdbx_description
1 polymer ?
#
loop_
_entity_poly.entity_id
_entity_poly.type
_entity_poly.pdbx_seq_one_letter_code
_entity_poly.pdbx_strand_id
1 'polypeptide(L)'
;MKPTFIIFASLLSVGLATEAIAAGKTGAEVAQTCVMCHGENGLATMPGTPSLAGQPEIYLSSQLKQFRDGKRHNEVMNVIAQPLSDAEIDAVSAWFAQFEVHVKKR
;
A
#
# COMPACT_ATOMS: atom_id res chain seq x y z
N MET A 1 67.90 29.12 -12.44
CA MET A 1 66.96 27.95 -12.43
C MET A 1 65.82 28.28 -11.48
N LYS A 2 64.62 28.52 -12.01
CA LYS A 2 63.43 28.77 -11.19
C LYS A 2 62.64 27.47 -11.07
N PRO A 3 62.28 26.99 -9.86
CA PRO A 3 61.45 25.81 -9.73
C PRO A 3 59.98 26.17 -10.04
N THR A 4 59.39 25.49 -11.00
CA THR A 4 57.98 25.58 -11.32
C THR A 4 57.20 24.67 -10.37
N PHE A 5 56.43 25.27 -9.46
CA PHE A 5 55.51 24.52 -8.61
C PHE A 5 54.25 24.19 -9.41
N ILE A 6 54.07 22.92 -9.66
CA ILE A 6 52.82 22.40 -10.24
C ILE A 6 51.86 22.10 -9.08
N ILE A 7 50.82 22.90 -8.96
CA ILE A 7 49.72 22.66 -7.98
C ILE A 7 48.74 21.68 -8.61
N PHE A 8 48.73 20.44 -8.12
CA PHE A 8 47.69 19.49 -8.43
C PHE A 8 46.42 19.84 -7.63
N ALA A 9 45.45 20.40 -8.31
CA ALA A 9 44.11 20.58 -7.74
C ALA A 9 43.36 19.25 -7.76
N SER A 10 43.26 18.59 -6.61
CA SER A 10 42.40 17.40 -6.44
C SER A 10 40.96 17.85 -6.39
N LEU A 11 40.21 17.59 -7.46
CA LEU A 11 38.75 17.71 -7.49
C LEU A 11 38.17 16.58 -6.68
N LEU A 12 37.73 16.89 -5.46
CA LEU A 12 36.95 15.97 -4.62
C LEU A 12 35.50 15.93 -5.20
N SER A 13 35.17 14.90 -6.00
CA SER A 13 33.82 14.65 -6.43
C SER A 13 32.99 14.10 -5.25
N VAL A 14 32.21 14.96 -4.62
CA VAL A 14 31.18 14.51 -3.66
C VAL A 14 30.05 13.89 -4.47
N GLY A 15 30.07 12.56 -4.56
CA GLY A 15 28.95 11.81 -5.11
C GLY A 15 27.76 11.91 -4.14
N LEU A 16 26.70 12.64 -4.53
CA LEU A 16 25.41 12.53 -3.86
C LEU A 16 24.86 11.12 -4.11
N ALA A 17 24.99 10.27 -3.10
CA ALA A 17 24.23 9.03 -3.07
C ALA A 17 22.75 9.40 -2.85
N THR A 18 21.95 9.42 -3.90
CA THR A 18 20.50 9.42 -3.81
C THR A 18 20.09 8.06 -3.25
N GLU A 19 19.85 8.00 -1.95
CA GLU A 19 19.15 6.85 -1.37
C GLU A 19 17.75 6.80 -1.99
N ALA A 20 17.54 5.84 -2.90
CA ALA A 20 16.21 5.50 -3.38
C ALA A 20 15.45 4.94 -2.17
N ILE A 21 14.56 5.76 -1.58
CA ILE A 21 13.58 5.28 -0.61
C ILE A 21 12.76 4.25 -1.36
N ALA A 22 12.82 2.98 -0.93
CA ALA A 22 11.99 1.92 -1.49
C ALA A 22 10.53 2.36 -1.33
N ALA A 23 9.86 2.67 -2.45
CA ALA A 23 8.45 2.99 -2.46
C ALA A 23 7.69 1.77 -1.93
N GLY A 24 6.80 1.95 -0.94
CA GLY A 24 5.91 0.90 -0.46
C GLY A 24 5.04 0.36 -1.60
N LYS A 25 4.42 -0.79 -1.39
CA LYS A 25 3.53 -1.39 -2.38
C LYS A 25 2.39 -0.45 -2.73
N THR A 26 2.02 -0.43 -4.00
CA THR A 26 0.82 0.26 -4.49
C THR A 26 -0.45 -0.41 -3.98
N GLY A 27 -1.58 0.31 -4.01
CA GLY A 27 -2.88 -0.26 -3.63
C GLY A 27 -3.26 -1.48 -4.46
N ALA A 28 -2.94 -1.48 -5.76
CA ALA A 28 -3.15 -2.62 -6.64
C ALA A 28 -2.33 -3.85 -6.24
N GLU A 29 -1.08 -3.65 -5.85
CA GLU A 29 -0.20 -4.75 -5.40
C GLU A 29 -0.66 -5.33 -4.06
N VAL A 30 -1.06 -4.50 -3.11
CA VAL A 30 -1.63 -4.96 -1.83
C VAL A 30 -2.95 -5.70 -2.06
N ALA A 31 -3.79 -5.22 -2.97
CA ALA A 31 -5.09 -5.81 -3.30
C ALA A 31 -4.98 -7.26 -3.80
N GLN A 32 -3.83 -7.69 -4.37
CA GLN A 32 -3.64 -9.07 -4.83
C GLN A 32 -3.88 -10.10 -3.71
N THR A 33 -3.58 -9.75 -2.47
CA THR A 33 -3.87 -10.63 -1.32
C THR A 33 -5.35 -10.64 -0.96
N CYS A 34 -6.08 -9.58 -1.25
CA CYS A 34 -7.48 -9.40 -0.87
C CYS A 34 -8.45 -10.06 -1.86
N VAL A 35 -8.12 -10.01 -3.18
CA VAL A 35 -9.03 -10.42 -4.25
C VAL A 35 -9.41 -11.90 -4.22
N MET A 36 -8.60 -12.75 -3.65
CA MET A 36 -8.88 -14.18 -3.51
C MET A 36 -10.18 -14.46 -2.76
N CYS A 37 -10.52 -13.63 -1.78
CA CYS A 37 -11.73 -13.77 -0.98
C CYS A 37 -12.78 -12.68 -1.32
N HIS A 38 -12.32 -11.45 -1.54
CA HIS A 38 -13.18 -10.28 -1.74
C HIS A 38 -13.58 -10.03 -3.21
N GLY A 39 -13.09 -10.86 -4.14
CA GLY A 39 -13.37 -10.73 -5.57
C GLY A 39 -12.37 -9.81 -6.30
N GLU A 40 -12.20 -10.02 -7.59
CA GLU A 40 -11.17 -9.38 -8.42
C GLU A 40 -11.20 -7.84 -8.35
N ASN A 41 -12.39 -7.27 -8.38
CA ASN A 41 -12.60 -5.82 -8.25
C ASN A 41 -13.19 -5.43 -6.87
N GLY A 42 -13.09 -6.31 -5.89
CA GLY A 42 -13.68 -6.11 -4.58
C GLY A 42 -15.18 -6.42 -4.53
N LEU A 43 -15.76 -7.05 -5.54
CA LEU A 43 -17.14 -7.59 -5.52
C LEU A 43 -17.06 -9.06 -5.11
N ALA A 44 -17.37 -9.32 -3.84
CA ALA A 44 -17.27 -10.67 -3.29
C ALA A 44 -18.33 -11.61 -3.85
N THR A 45 -17.87 -12.82 -4.20
CA THR A 45 -18.75 -13.93 -4.62
C THR A 45 -18.80 -15.04 -3.58
N MET A 46 -17.85 -15.04 -2.64
CA MET A 46 -17.79 -16.02 -1.56
C MET A 46 -18.82 -15.68 -0.47
N PRO A 47 -19.67 -16.65 -0.05
CA PRO A 47 -20.63 -16.42 1.01
C PRO A 47 -19.97 -15.93 2.30
N GLY A 48 -20.57 -14.93 2.95
CA GLY A 48 -20.05 -14.36 4.20
C GLY A 48 -18.88 -13.39 4.05
N THR A 49 -18.34 -13.22 2.84
CA THR A 49 -17.26 -12.25 2.58
C THR A 49 -17.86 -10.94 2.06
N PRO A 50 -17.54 -9.79 2.68
CA PRO A 50 -18.08 -8.52 2.23
C PRO A 50 -17.41 -8.03 0.94
N SER A 51 -18.18 -7.32 0.12
CA SER A 51 -17.66 -6.56 -1.00
C SER A 51 -16.95 -5.29 -0.49
N LEU A 52 -15.81 -4.97 -1.10
CA LEU A 52 -14.99 -3.80 -0.77
C LEU A 52 -15.13 -2.68 -1.80
N ALA A 53 -15.52 -3.03 -3.04
CA ALA A 53 -15.65 -2.10 -4.14
C ALA A 53 -16.59 -0.93 -3.80
N GLY A 54 -16.13 0.28 -4.02
CA GLY A 54 -16.91 1.49 -3.84
C GLY A 54 -17.21 1.89 -2.39
N GLN A 55 -16.67 1.17 -1.42
CA GLN A 55 -16.80 1.58 -0.02
C GLN A 55 -15.91 2.81 0.25
N PRO A 56 -16.30 3.70 1.19
CA PRO A 56 -15.49 4.87 1.52
C PRO A 56 -14.08 4.50 1.98
N GLU A 57 -13.08 5.15 1.42
CA GLU A 57 -11.66 4.94 1.75
C GLU A 57 -11.39 5.00 3.26
N ILE A 58 -11.94 6.03 3.92
CA ILE A 58 -11.79 6.23 5.38
C ILE A 58 -12.35 5.04 6.15
N TYR A 59 -13.50 4.49 5.72
CA TYR A 59 -14.08 3.31 6.35
C TYR A 59 -13.19 2.09 6.18
N LEU A 60 -12.74 1.80 4.96
CA LEU A 60 -11.88 0.66 4.68
C LEU A 60 -10.56 0.74 5.47
N SER A 61 -9.91 1.89 5.47
CA SER A 61 -8.68 2.13 6.22
C SER A 61 -8.89 1.92 7.71
N SER A 62 -9.95 2.48 8.28
CA SER A 62 -10.28 2.30 9.69
C SER A 62 -10.51 0.84 10.06
N GLN A 63 -11.24 0.08 9.23
CA GLN A 63 -11.51 -1.33 9.50
C GLN A 63 -10.25 -2.20 9.41
N LEU A 64 -9.39 -1.97 8.42
CA LEU A 64 -8.12 -2.69 8.31
C LEU A 64 -7.21 -2.42 9.51
N LYS A 65 -7.11 -1.18 9.96
CA LYS A 65 -6.35 -0.82 11.17
C LYS A 65 -6.91 -1.50 12.42
N GLN A 66 -8.23 -1.59 12.55
CA GLN A 66 -8.87 -2.29 13.67
C GLN A 66 -8.60 -3.80 13.63
N PHE A 67 -8.62 -4.43 12.48
CA PHE A 67 -8.23 -5.84 12.35
C PHE A 67 -6.75 -6.05 12.66
N ARG A 68 -5.87 -5.21 12.15
CA ARG A 68 -4.43 -5.28 12.41
C ARG A 68 -4.12 -5.15 13.91
N ASP A 69 -4.77 -4.21 14.56
CA ASP A 69 -4.52 -3.86 15.97
C ASP A 69 -5.32 -4.74 16.96
N GLY A 70 -6.09 -5.70 16.46
CA GLY A 70 -6.88 -6.63 17.28
C GLY A 70 -8.13 -6.01 17.91
N LYS A 71 -8.53 -4.79 17.53
CA LYS A 71 -9.74 -4.12 18.03
C LYS A 71 -11.02 -4.65 17.38
N ARG A 72 -10.93 -5.20 16.18
CA ARG A 72 -11.99 -5.92 15.49
C ARG A 72 -11.56 -7.36 15.29
N HIS A 73 -12.44 -8.32 15.61
CA HIS A 73 -12.11 -9.74 15.56
C HIS A 73 -12.69 -10.43 14.33
N ASN A 74 -11.82 -11.08 13.58
CA ASN A 74 -12.12 -12.06 12.56
C ASN A 74 -10.86 -12.91 12.35
N GLU A 75 -10.97 -14.22 12.44
CA GLU A 75 -9.82 -15.14 12.40
C GLU A 75 -8.94 -14.96 11.16
N VAL A 76 -9.55 -14.72 9.99
CA VAL A 76 -8.83 -14.52 8.74
C VAL A 76 -8.28 -13.09 8.66
N MET A 77 -9.12 -12.09 8.86
CA MET A 77 -8.72 -10.70 8.66
C MET A 77 -7.68 -10.22 9.66
N ASN A 78 -7.69 -10.72 10.91
CA ASN A 78 -6.62 -10.38 11.87
C ASN A 78 -5.24 -10.86 11.38
N VAL A 79 -5.17 -12.01 10.70
CA VAL A 79 -3.91 -12.51 10.12
C VAL A 79 -3.53 -11.72 8.88
N ILE A 80 -4.47 -11.47 7.98
CA ILE A 80 -4.22 -10.76 6.71
C ILE A 80 -3.80 -9.31 6.92
N ALA A 81 -4.42 -8.60 7.85
CA ALA A 81 -4.14 -7.20 8.11
C ALA A 81 -2.85 -6.96 8.91
N GLN A 82 -2.41 -7.94 9.70
CA GLN A 82 -1.28 -7.77 10.62
C GLN A 82 0.01 -7.27 9.97
N PRO A 83 0.47 -7.78 8.81
CA PRO A 83 1.73 -7.35 8.19
C PRO A 83 1.63 -6.00 7.46
N LEU A 84 0.44 -5.41 7.33
CA LEU A 84 0.24 -4.19 6.55
C LEU A 84 0.70 -2.95 7.32
N SER A 85 1.51 -2.12 6.67
CA SER A 85 1.83 -0.77 7.14
C SER A 85 0.64 0.19 7.01
N ASP A 86 0.68 1.33 7.68
CA ASP A 86 -0.33 2.37 7.49
C ASP A 86 -0.41 2.83 6.04
N ALA A 87 0.72 3.01 5.38
CA ALA A 87 0.76 3.40 3.97
C ALA A 87 0.14 2.35 3.04
N GLU A 88 0.38 1.05 3.29
CA GLU A 88 -0.24 -0.04 2.51
C GLU A 88 -1.74 -0.13 2.77
N ILE A 89 -2.19 0.07 4.01
CA ILE A 89 -3.61 0.10 4.35
C ILE A 89 -4.31 1.26 3.64
N ASP A 90 -3.72 2.46 3.68
CA ASP A 90 -4.30 3.63 3.03
C ASP A 90 -4.32 3.47 1.51
N ALA A 91 -3.24 2.93 0.91
CA ALA A 91 -3.16 2.66 -0.53
C ALA A 91 -4.20 1.64 -1.01
N VAL A 92 -4.39 0.51 -0.32
CA VAL A 92 -5.38 -0.50 -0.71
C VAL A 92 -6.81 -0.03 -0.46
N SER A 93 -7.03 0.77 0.57
CA SER A 93 -8.33 1.39 0.84
C SER A 93 -8.74 2.35 -0.29
N ALA A 94 -7.81 3.20 -0.73
CA ALA A 94 -8.01 4.06 -1.90
C ALA A 94 -8.25 3.26 -3.18
N TRP A 95 -7.55 2.13 -3.35
CA TRP A 95 -7.74 1.24 -4.50
C TRP A 95 -9.16 0.71 -4.60
N PHE A 96 -9.71 0.13 -3.54
CA PHE A 96 -11.08 -0.39 -3.58
C PHE A 96 -12.15 0.71 -3.59
N ALA A 97 -11.91 1.86 -2.99
CA ALA A 97 -12.84 2.98 -2.96
C ALA A 97 -13.09 3.59 -4.35
N GLN A 98 -12.15 3.46 -5.28
CA GLN A 98 -12.27 4.04 -6.63
C GLN A 98 -13.26 3.30 -7.56
N PHE A 99 -13.65 2.05 -7.23
CA PHE A 99 -14.56 1.30 -8.08
C PHE A 99 -15.99 1.81 -7.96
N GLU A 100 -16.64 2.03 -9.10
CA GLU A 100 -18.06 2.36 -9.15
C GLU A 100 -18.90 1.08 -9.11
N VAL A 101 -19.88 1.05 -8.23
CA VAL A 101 -20.79 -0.08 -8.07
C VAL A 101 -22.19 0.31 -8.53
N HIS A 102 -22.67 -0.36 -9.57
CA HIS A 102 -24.03 -0.18 -10.06
C HIS A 102 -24.97 -1.23 -9.47
N VAL A 103 -26.04 -0.76 -8.83
CA VAL A 103 -27.01 -1.63 -8.17
C VAL A 103 -28.25 -1.76 -9.02
N LYS A 104 -28.71 -2.99 -9.25
CA LYS A 104 -29.99 -3.28 -9.89
C LYS A 104 -30.91 -3.95 -8.88
N LYS A 105 -32.11 -3.42 -8.72
CA LYS A 105 -33.16 -4.08 -7.92
C LYS A 105 -33.63 -5.36 -8.65
N ARG A 106 -33.75 -6.45 -7.91
CA ARG A 106 -34.34 -7.72 -8.39
C ARG A 106 -35.83 -7.59 -8.57
#